data_4d843439ea1d438558260f28bb0b743c
#
_entry.id   4d843439ea1d438558260f28bb0b743c
#
_cell.length_a   1.000
_cell.length_b   1.000
_cell.length_c   1.000
_cell.angle_alpha   90.00
_cell.angle_beta   90.00
_cell.angle_gamma   90.00
#
_symmetry.space_group_name_H-M   'P 1'
#
loop_
_entity.id
_entity.type
_entity.pdbx_description
1 polymer ?
#
loop_
_entity_poly.entity_id
_entity_poly.type
_entity_poly.pdbx_seq_one_letter_code
_entity_poly.pdbx_strand_id
1 'polypeptide(L)'
;MPNWNPIQYEKFLKDRTQPAVDLANRLEVISPSRILDLGCGPGNSSKALKDKFPNAKITGADNSDEMLAKARKSYPDIEFINLDANGDLNEINEKFDGVFSNACIQWLPNHKELLPKLMTLLTPNGVLAIQIPMQREHPVHIIINELVQTEKWKSKLTPRQYNNLTTEEYHDVLSEISDDFEIWETTYCHRMPDYESIIEWYKGTGLRPYLEQLSESDRDDFVGDVYRELKQRYKIQKNGDILFRFPRLFFIVRNS
;
A
#
# COMPACT_ATOMS: atom_id res chain seq x y z
N MET A 1 -18.87 4.12 13.27
CA MET A 1 -18.00 4.06 12.07
C MET A 1 -17.87 5.48 11.56
N PRO A 2 -16.67 6.03 11.36
CA PRO A 2 -16.55 7.35 10.77
C PRO A 2 -17.11 7.31 9.35
N ASN A 3 -17.93 8.30 9.00
CA ASN A 3 -18.51 8.49 7.67
C ASN A 3 -17.38 8.55 6.65
N TRP A 4 -17.21 7.49 5.88
CA TRP A 4 -16.33 7.47 4.73
C TRP A 4 -16.95 8.36 3.65
N ASN A 5 -16.24 9.39 3.22
CA ASN A 5 -16.70 10.25 2.13
C ASN A 5 -16.28 9.62 0.79
N PRO A 6 -17.21 8.98 0.04
CA PRO A 6 -16.90 8.33 -1.22
C PRO A 6 -16.31 9.29 -2.26
N ILE A 7 -16.78 10.54 -2.28
CA ILE A 7 -16.34 11.58 -3.24
C ILE A 7 -14.86 11.91 -3.03
N GLN A 8 -14.41 11.91 -1.77
CA GLN A 8 -13.03 12.20 -1.41
C GLN A 8 -12.09 11.03 -1.73
N TYR A 9 -12.57 9.79 -1.61
CA TYR A 9 -11.84 8.61 -2.06
C TYR A 9 -11.66 8.61 -3.58
N GLU A 10 -12.71 8.96 -4.32
CA GLU A 10 -12.67 9.06 -5.79
C GLU A 10 -11.71 10.16 -6.26
N LYS A 11 -11.63 11.29 -5.55
CA LYS A 11 -10.70 12.39 -5.86
C LYS A 11 -9.24 11.95 -5.90
N PHE A 12 -8.85 11.01 -5.01
CA PHE A 12 -7.48 10.48 -4.92
C PHE A 12 -7.32 9.07 -5.51
N LEU A 13 -8.38 8.52 -6.10
CA LEU A 13 -8.37 7.15 -6.63
C LEU A 13 -7.31 6.96 -7.70
N LYS A 14 -7.21 7.91 -8.64
CA LYS A 14 -6.20 7.88 -9.70
C LYS A 14 -4.79 7.85 -9.13
N ASP A 15 -4.49 8.75 -8.18
CA ASP A 15 -3.17 8.87 -7.56
C ASP A 15 -2.81 7.63 -6.73
N ARG A 16 -3.79 7.01 -6.09
CA ARG A 16 -3.62 5.78 -5.31
C ARG A 16 -3.46 4.54 -6.20
N THR A 17 -4.04 4.55 -7.40
CA THR A 17 -3.97 3.43 -8.35
C THR A 17 -2.71 3.48 -9.21
N GLN A 18 -2.13 4.68 -9.45
CA GLN A 18 -0.98 4.85 -10.32
C GLN A 18 0.20 3.91 -9.98
N PRO A 19 0.60 3.69 -8.70
CA PRO A 19 1.68 2.76 -8.38
C PRO A 19 1.39 1.31 -8.79
N ALA A 20 0.13 0.87 -8.70
CA ALA A 20 -0.27 -0.45 -9.16
C ALA A 20 -0.15 -0.57 -10.69
N VAL A 21 -0.55 0.48 -11.43
CA VAL A 21 -0.42 0.53 -12.89
C VAL A 21 1.06 0.51 -13.30
N ASP A 22 1.90 1.29 -12.62
CA ASP A 22 3.34 1.36 -12.92
C ASP A 22 4.04 0.03 -12.66
N LEU A 23 3.73 -0.62 -11.52
CA LEU A 23 4.24 -1.95 -11.21
C LEU A 23 3.72 -3.00 -12.21
N ALA A 24 2.41 -2.99 -12.53
CA ALA A 24 1.84 -3.90 -13.51
C ALA A 24 2.50 -3.72 -14.88
N ASN A 25 2.75 -2.47 -15.32
CA ASN A 25 3.42 -2.20 -16.59
C ASN A 25 4.85 -2.72 -16.64
N ARG A 26 5.54 -2.81 -15.50
CA ARG A 26 6.90 -3.34 -15.39
C ARG A 26 6.95 -4.86 -15.19
N LEU A 27 5.79 -5.48 -14.94
CA LEU A 27 5.69 -6.93 -14.79
C LEU A 27 5.89 -7.63 -16.16
N GLU A 28 7.07 -8.20 -16.35
CA GLU A 28 7.44 -8.91 -17.56
C GLU A 28 7.22 -10.42 -17.39
N VAL A 29 5.98 -10.86 -17.55
CA VAL A 29 5.59 -12.28 -17.62
C VAL A 29 5.09 -12.58 -19.01
N ILE A 30 5.67 -13.58 -19.65
CA ILE A 30 5.31 -13.95 -21.03
C ILE A 30 4.04 -14.78 -21.02
N SER A 31 2.94 -14.23 -21.56
CA SER A 31 1.65 -14.91 -21.73
C SER A 31 1.15 -15.60 -20.45
N PRO A 32 1.02 -14.89 -19.32
CA PRO A 32 0.61 -15.51 -18.08
C PRO A 32 -0.79 -16.10 -18.18
N SER A 33 -0.97 -17.30 -17.62
CA SER A 33 -2.28 -17.95 -17.50
C SER A 33 -3.02 -17.51 -16.23
N ARG A 34 -2.28 -17.35 -15.12
CA ARG A 34 -2.84 -17.01 -13.81
C ARG A 34 -1.98 -16.00 -13.04
N ILE A 35 -2.63 -14.97 -12.50
CA ILE A 35 -1.99 -13.97 -11.64
C ILE A 35 -2.82 -13.81 -10.37
N LEU A 36 -2.15 -13.87 -9.22
CA LEU A 36 -2.72 -13.55 -7.91
C LEU A 36 -2.44 -12.08 -7.58
N ASP A 37 -3.47 -11.32 -7.23
CA ASP A 37 -3.36 -9.96 -6.69
C ASP A 37 -3.62 -10.00 -5.18
N LEU A 38 -2.56 -10.03 -4.38
CA LEU A 38 -2.61 -10.16 -2.93
C LEU A 38 -2.84 -8.79 -2.26
N GLY A 39 -3.92 -8.68 -1.48
CA GLY A 39 -4.39 -7.42 -0.89
C GLY A 39 -5.03 -6.52 -1.93
N CYS A 40 -5.88 -7.08 -2.78
CA CYS A 40 -6.51 -6.40 -3.91
C CYS A 40 -7.44 -5.24 -3.49
N GLY A 41 -7.87 -5.19 -2.24
CA GLY A 41 -8.82 -4.19 -1.75
C GLY A 41 -10.09 -4.14 -2.60
N PRO A 42 -10.51 -2.95 -3.08
CA PRO A 42 -11.71 -2.80 -3.93
C PRO A 42 -11.47 -3.19 -5.40
N GLY A 43 -10.34 -3.84 -5.73
CA GLY A 43 -10.06 -4.45 -7.03
C GLY A 43 -9.35 -3.57 -8.06
N ASN A 44 -8.86 -2.39 -7.69
CA ASN A 44 -8.22 -1.46 -8.65
C ASN A 44 -6.92 -2.01 -9.24
N SER A 45 -6.10 -2.67 -8.43
CA SER A 45 -4.88 -3.37 -8.87
C SER A 45 -5.20 -4.57 -9.76
N SER A 46 -6.23 -5.35 -9.37
CA SER A 46 -6.71 -6.48 -10.18
C SER A 46 -7.19 -6.02 -11.57
N LYS A 47 -7.87 -4.86 -11.64
CA LYS A 47 -8.26 -4.25 -12.92
C LYS A 47 -7.06 -3.84 -13.76
N ALA A 48 -6.04 -3.21 -13.15
CA ALA A 48 -4.82 -2.84 -13.86
C ALA A 48 -4.10 -4.08 -14.43
N LEU A 49 -4.05 -5.18 -13.69
CA LEU A 49 -3.52 -6.46 -14.15
C LEU A 49 -4.36 -7.04 -15.31
N LYS A 50 -5.71 -6.99 -15.19
CA LYS A 50 -6.60 -7.48 -16.25
C LYS A 50 -6.47 -6.68 -17.53
N ASP A 51 -6.25 -5.37 -17.43
CA ASP A 51 -6.03 -4.51 -18.61
C ASP A 51 -4.72 -4.84 -19.32
N LYS A 52 -3.65 -5.12 -18.56
CA LYS A 52 -2.36 -5.50 -19.13
C LYS A 52 -2.35 -6.94 -19.67
N PHE A 53 -3.01 -7.86 -18.99
CA PHE A 53 -3.04 -9.29 -19.31
C PHE A 53 -4.48 -9.77 -19.56
N PRO A 54 -5.12 -9.37 -20.66
CA PRO A 54 -6.55 -9.63 -20.90
C PRO A 54 -6.89 -11.13 -20.96
N ASN A 55 -5.93 -11.96 -21.33
CA ASN A 55 -6.11 -13.42 -21.44
C ASN A 55 -5.81 -14.15 -20.15
N ALA A 56 -5.18 -13.52 -19.15
CA ALA A 56 -4.89 -14.15 -17.88
C ALA A 56 -6.15 -14.23 -16.98
N LYS A 57 -6.24 -15.31 -16.22
CA LYS A 57 -7.13 -15.38 -15.07
C LYS A 57 -6.51 -14.57 -13.94
N ILE A 58 -7.15 -13.46 -13.55
CA ILE A 58 -6.76 -12.67 -12.39
C ILE A 58 -7.61 -13.11 -11.21
N THR A 59 -6.95 -13.46 -10.09
CA THR A 59 -7.60 -13.76 -8.83
C THR A 59 -7.18 -12.69 -7.82
N GLY A 60 -8.11 -11.81 -7.42
CA GLY A 60 -7.91 -10.83 -6.36
C GLY A 60 -8.16 -11.48 -5.00
N ALA A 61 -7.26 -11.30 -4.06
CA ALA A 61 -7.37 -11.81 -2.69
C ALA A 61 -7.27 -10.69 -1.66
N ASP A 62 -8.18 -10.68 -0.69
CA ASP A 62 -8.17 -9.72 0.44
C ASP A 62 -8.85 -10.36 1.64
N ASN A 63 -8.53 -9.94 2.86
CA ASN A 63 -9.18 -10.45 4.07
C ASN A 63 -10.41 -9.63 4.49
N SER A 64 -10.74 -8.55 3.78
CA SER A 64 -11.88 -7.68 4.05
C SER A 64 -13.08 -8.03 3.17
N ASP A 65 -14.11 -8.64 3.74
CA ASP A 65 -15.35 -8.93 3.00
C ASP A 65 -16.01 -7.66 2.43
N GLU A 66 -15.90 -6.51 3.12
CA GLU A 66 -16.40 -5.24 2.62
C GLU A 66 -15.67 -4.80 1.34
N MET A 67 -14.35 -4.92 1.31
CA MET A 67 -13.53 -4.60 0.12
C MET A 67 -13.83 -5.55 -1.02
N LEU A 68 -13.93 -6.85 -0.74
CA LEU A 68 -14.27 -7.86 -1.74
C LEU A 68 -15.69 -7.66 -2.31
N ALA A 69 -16.64 -7.25 -1.50
CA ALA A 69 -17.99 -6.92 -1.99
C ALA A 69 -17.98 -5.74 -2.98
N LYS A 70 -17.16 -4.71 -2.70
CA LYS A 70 -16.95 -3.58 -3.61
C LYS A 70 -16.25 -4.04 -4.90
N ALA A 71 -15.20 -4.86 -4.77
CA ALA A 71 -14.44 -5.39 -5.89
C ALA A 71 -15.33 -6.20 -6.85
N ARG A 72 -16.12 -7.15 -6.32
CA ARG A 72 -17.06 -7.97 -7.11
C ARG A 72 -18.12 -7.13 -7.82
N LYS A 73 -18.59 -6.07 -7.16
CA LYS A 73 -19.55 -5.14 -7.78
C LYS A 73 -18.94 -4.33 -8.92
N SER A 74 -17.70 -3.87 -8.74
CA SER A 74 -17.01 -3.00 -9.71
C SER A 74 -16.43 -3.77 -10.88
N TYR A 75 -16.00 -5.01 -10.67
CA TYR A 75 -15.26 -5.84 -11.63
C TYR A 75 -15.81 -7.28 -11.64
N PRO A 76 -17.04 -7.51 -12.14
CA PRO A 76 -17.73 -8.81 -12.10
C PRO A 76 -17.01 -9.91 -12.89
N ASP A 77 -16.15 -9.54 -13.84
CA ASP A 77 -15.39 -10.47 -14.67
C ASP A 77 -14.05 -10.93 -14.01
N ILE A 78 -13.75 -10.46 -12.82
CA ILE A 78 -12.55 -10.84 -12.05
C ILE A 78 -12.98 -11.70 -10.86
N GLU A 79 -12.24 -12.77 -10.61
CA GLU A 79 -12.46 -13.60 -9.42
C GLU A 79 -11.90 -12.92 -8.17
N PHE A 80 -12.67 -12.91 -7.08
CA PHE A 80 -12.25 -12.36 -5.80
C PHE A 80 -12.50 -13.36 -4.67
N ILE A 81 -11.44 -13.67 -3.91
CA ILE A 81 -11.48 -14.64 -2.81
C ILE A 81 -11.14 -13.95 -1.47
N ASN A 82 -11.71 -14.46 -0.38
CA ASN A 82 -11.30 -14.08 0.97
C ASN A 82 -10.04 -14.88 1.32
N LEU A 83 -8.96 -14.18 1.66
CA LEU A 83 -7.68 -14.77 2.04
C LEU A 83 -6.97 -13.87 3.05
N ASP A 84 -6.60 -14.42 4.20
CA ASP A 84 -5.70 -13.76 5.13
C ASP A 84 -4.24 -14.12 4.80
N ALA A 85 -3.49 -13.14 4.31
CA ALA A 85 -2.09 -13.32 3.99
C ALA A 85 -1.17 -13.55 5.22
N ASN A 86 -1.68 -13.32 6.45
CA ASN A 86 -1.02 -13.76 7.69
C ASN A 86 -1.26 -15.24 8.01
N GLY A 87 -2.24 -15.86 7.35
CA GLY A 87 -2.58 -17.26 7.52
C GLY A 87 -1.62 -18.21 6.81
N ASP A 88 -2.04 -19.43 6.66
CA ASP A 88 -1.27 -20.44 5.95
C ASP A 88 -1.49 -20.32 4.44
N LEU A 89 -0.54 -19.66 3.75
CA LEU A 89 -0.56 -19.54 2.30
C LEU A 89 -0.43 -20.92 1.58
N ASN A 90 -0.07 -21.99 2.29
CA ASN A 90 -0.07 -23.35 1.75
C ASN A 90 -1.48 -23.90 1.50
N GLU A 91 -2.53 -23.27 2.05
CA GLU A 91 -3.91 -23.59 1.70
C GLU A 91 -4.24 -23.25 0.24
N ILE A 92 -3.44 -22.39 -0.38
CA ILE A 92 -3.54 -22.08 -1.81
C ILE A 92 -2.91 -23.22 -2.60
N ASN A 93 -3.74 -24.14 -3.10
CA ASN A 93 -3.29 -25.30 -3.87
C ASN A 93 -2.90 -24.98 -5.33
N GLU A 94 -3.09 -23.73 -5.77
CA GLU A 94 -2.79 -23.29 -7.13
C GLU A 94 -1.42 -22.59 -7.18
N LYS A 95 -0.76 -22.69 -8.34
CA LYS A 95 0.44 -21.93 -8.66
C LYS A 95 0.12 -20.84 -9.68
N PHE A 96 0.86 -19.74 -9.60
CA PHE A 96 0.65 -18.54 -10.40
C PHE A 96 1.89 -18.18 -11.21
N ASP A 97 1.68 -17.67 -12.40
CA ASP A 97 2.76 -17.12 -13.22
C ASP A 97 3.19 -15.74 -12.72
N GLY A 98 2.31 -15.08 -11.96
CA GLY A 98 2.59 -13.84 -11.27
C GLY A 98 1.90 -13.76 -9.91
N VAL A 99 2.63 -13.34 -8.88
CA VAL A 99 2.08 -12.90 -7.59
C VAL A 99 2.35 -11.41 -7.48
N PHE A 100 1.28 -10.65 -7.42
CA PHE A 100 1.29 -9.20 -7.41
C PHE A 100 0.77 -8.69 -6.07
N SER A 101 1.38 -7.63 -5.52
CA SER A 101 0.87 -6.99 -4.32
C SER A 101 1.17 -5.50 -4.32
N ASN A 102 0.14 -4.68 -4.22
CA ASN A 102 0.27 -3.23 -4.19
C ASN A 102 -0.30 -2.64 -2.91
N ALA A 103 0.53 -1.98 -2.12
CA ALA A 103 0.17 -1.31 -0.87
C ALA A 103 -0.58 -2.23 0.12
N CYS A 104 -0.14 -3.50 0.22
CA CYS A 104 -0.71 -4.51 1.11
C CYS A 104 0.29 -4.97 2.17
N ILE A 105 1.47 -5.49 1.76
CA ILE A 105 2.35 -6.20 2.70
C ILE A 105 2.86 -5.33 3.85
N GLN A 106 2.86 -4.01 3.77
CA GLN A 106 3.22 -3.13 4.89
C GLN A 106 2.32 -3.32 6.14
N TRP A 107 1.18 -4.00 5.99
CA TRP A 107 0.28 -4.36 7.08
C TRP A 107 0.59 -5.71 7.70
N LEU A 108 1.40 -6.53 7.01
CA LEU A 108 1.78 -7.87 7.42
C LEU A 108 3.10 -7.84 8.20
N PRO A 109 3.26 -8.69 9.22
CA PRO A 109 4.53 -8.80 9.94
C PRO A 109 5.54 -9.68 9.19
N ASN A 110 6.78 -9.72 9.69
CA ASN A 110 7.80 -10.71 9.34
C ASN A 110 8.09 -10.85 7.84
N HIS A 111 8.40 -9.75 7.16
CA HIS A 111 8.65 -9.77 5.71
C HIS A 111 9.78 -10.72 5.28
N LYS A 112 10.78 -10.96 6.16
CA LYS A 112 11.86 -11.93 5.92
C LYS A 112 11.35 -13.37 5.73
N GLU A 113 10.24 -13.71 6.38
CA GLU A 113 9.58 -15.01 6.25
C GLU A 113 8.47 -14.99 5.19
N LEU A 114 7.79 -13.85 5.05
CA LEU A 114 6.67 -13.69 4.13
C LEU A 114 7.13 -13.79 2.67
N LEU A 115 8.22 -13.12 2.31
CA LEU A 115 8.68 -13.08 0.91
C LEU A 115 9.05 -14.48 0.38
N PRO A 116 9.83 -15.32 1.08
CA PRO A 116 10.03 -16.71 0.66
C PRO A 116 8.73 -17.50 0.54
N LYS A 117 7.76 -17.31 1.43
CA LYS A 117 6.45 -17.98 1.33
C LYS A 117 5.68 -17.55 0.07
N LEU A 118 5.70 -16.27 -0.28
CA LEU A 118 5.07 -15.78 -1.52
C LEU A 118 5.70 -16.39 -2.77
N MET A 119 7.02 -16.58 -2.76
CA MET A 119 7.72 -17.26 -3.87
C MET A 119 7.25 -18.71 -4.06
N THR A 120 6.86 -19.39 -2.98
CA THR A 120 6.33 -20.76 -3.11
C THR A 120 5.01 -20.83 -3.88
N LEU A 121 4.29 -19.74 -4.06
CA LEU A 121 3.05 -19.68 -4.85
C LEU A 121 3.32 -19.61 -6.36
N LEU A 122 4.56 -19.37 -6.78
CA LEU A 122 4.92 -19.18 -8.17
C LEU A 122 5.13 -20.51 -8.90
N THR A 123 4.82 -20.50 -10.19
CA THR A 123 5.31 -21.49 -11.15
C THR A 123 6.82 -21.32 -11.36
N PRO A 124 7.55 -22.32 -11.94
CA PRO A 124 8.89 -22.08 -12.47
C PRO A 124 8.87 -20.90 -13.46
N ASN A 125 9.83 -19.99 -13.36
CA ASN A 125 9.90 -18.72 -14.09
C ASN A 125 8.76 -17.73 -13.77
N GLY A 126 7.95 -17.98 -12.75
CA GLY A 126 6.94 -17.04 -12.25
C GLY A 126 7.57 -15.81 -11.58
N VAL A 127 6.81 -14.74 -11.44
CA VAL A 127 7.32 -13.45 -10.97
C VAL A 127 6.55 -12.95 -9.76
N LEU A 128 7.26 -12.59 -8.70
CA LEU A 128 6.74 -11.83 -7.57
C LEU A 128 6.96 -10.33 -7.82
N ALA A 129 5.90 -9.54 -7.80
CA ALA A 129 5.95 -8.09 -7.99
C ALA A 129 5.28 -7.37 -6.83
N ILE A 130 6.02 -6.54 -6.12
CA ILE A 130 5.53 -5.87 -4.91
C ILE A 130 5.81 -4.37 -4.96
N GLN A 131 4.81 -3.61 -4.50
CA GLN A 131 4.93 -2.18 -4.19
C GLN A 131 4.46 -1.90 -2.77
N ILE A 132 5.23 -1.11 -2.03
CA ILE A 132 4.89 -0.65 -0.68
C ILE A 132 5.18 0.84 -0.50
N PRO A 133 4.40 1.56 0.33
CA PRO A 133 4.74 2.92 0.73
C PRO A 133 5.90 2.91 1.73
N MET A 134 6.89 3.80 1.54
CA MET A 134 8.00 4.01 2.49
C MET A 134 7.54 4.92 3.63
N GLN A 135 6.79 4.34 4.57
CA GLN A 135 6.09 5.11 5.61
C GLN A 135 7.05 5.80 6.58
N ARG A 136 8.17 5.17 6.94
CA ARG A 136 9.15 5.74 7.90
C ARG A 136 9.80 7.02 7.37
N GLU A 137 9.98 7.12 6.07
CA GLU A 137 10.62 8.24 5.38
C GLU A 137 9.62 9.31 4.94
N HIS A 138 8.33 8.99 5.03
CA HIS A 138 7.29 9.91 4.59
C HIS A 138 7.15 11.09 5.55
N PRO A 139 7.25 12.36 5.06
CA PRO A 139 7.25 13.54 5.93
C PRO A 139 6.06 13.63 6.89
N VAL A 140 4.86 13.22 6.47
CA VAL A 140 3.67 13.23 7.35
C VAL A 140 3.78 12.18 8.46
N HIS A 141 4.34 11.00 8.18
CA HIS A 141 4.57 9.99 9.21
C HIS A 141 5.65 10.44 10.20
N ILE A 142 6.69 11.15 9.72
CA ILE A 142 7.70 11.76 10.59
C ILE A 142 7.03 12.78 11.52
N ILE A 143 6.21 13.70 10.99
CA ILE A 143 5.44 14.67 11.76
C ILE A 143 4.61 13.98 12.86
N ILE A 144 3.83 12.97 12.47
CA ILE A 144 2.97 12.24 13.41
C ILE A 144 3.81 11.58 14.51
N ASN A 145 4.89 10.90 14.15
CA ASN A 145 5.76 10.22 15.11
C ASN A 145 6.42 11.20 16.09
N GLU A 146 6.84 12.38 15.63
CA GLU A 146 7.39 13.42 16.49
C GLU A 146 6.33 13.98 17.45
N LEU A 147 5.12 14.26 16.96
CA LEU A 147 4.02 14.74 17.80
C LEU A 147 3.65 13.73 18.89
N VAL A 148 3.57 12.44 18.55
CA VAL A 148 3.26 11.36 19.50
C VAL A 148 4.28 11.30 20.65
N GLN A 149 5.53 11.70 20.43
CA GLN A 149 6.58 11.73 21.46
C GLN A 149 6.54 12.99 22.34
N THR A 150 5.74 14.01 22.01
CA THR A 150 5.63 15.23 22.81
C THR A 150 4.96 14.98 24.14
N GLU A 151 5.25 15.85 25.14
CA GLU A 151 4.63 15.80 26.48
C GLU A 151 3.10 15.80 26.40
N LYS A 152 2.52 16.49 25.43
CA LYS A 152 1.07 16.59 25.24
C LYS A 152 0.44 15.25 24.85
N TRP A 153 1.14 14.44 24.03
CA TRP A 153 0.55 13.27 23.37
C TRP A 153 1.08 11.92 23.85
N LYS A 154 2.31 11.86 24.38
CA LYS A 154 2.97 10.59 24.75
C LYS A 154 2.22 9.74 25.78
N SER A 155 1.35 10.37 26.60
CA SER A 155 0.52 9.65 27.58
C SER A 155 -0.82 9.18 27.02
N LYS A 156 -1.22 9.69 25.84
CA LYS A 156 -2.51 9.41 25.21
C LYS A 156 -2.39 8.53 23.97
N LEU A 157 -1.21 8.49 23.34
CA LEU A 157 -0.98 7.83 22.06
C LEU A 157 0.18 6.83 22.14
N THR A 158 0.00 5.68 21.54
CA THR A 158 1.05 4.70 21.34
C THR A 158 1.66 4.88 19.94
N PRO A 159 3.00 5.01 19.82
CA PRO A 159 3.66 5.07 18.52
C PRO A 159 3.36 3.83 17.69
N ARG A 160 3.09 4.04 16.41
CA ARG A 160 2.86 2.95 15.48
C ARG A 160 4.18 2.23 15.18
N GLN A 161 4.15 0.91 15.23
CA GLN A 161 5.22 0.08 14.68
C GLN A 161 4.98 -0.10 13.18
N TYR A 162 6.07 0.01 12.41
CA TYR A 162 6.07 -0.22 10.97
C TYR A 162 6.71 -1.58 10.69
N ASN A 163 6.03 -2.38 9.90
CA ASN A 163 6.50 -3.72 9.50
C ASN A 163 7.52 -3.67 8.36
N ASN A 164 7.56 -2.55 7.62
CA ASN A 164 8.48 -2.39 6.50
C ASN A 164 9.93 -2.51 6.97
N LEU A 165 10.71 -3.24 6.20
CA LEU A 165 12.16 -3.24 6.25
C LEU A 165 12.71 -1.96 5.60
N THR A 166 13.99 -1.66 5.75
CA THR A 166 14.69 -0.66 4.93
C THR A 166 14.92 -1.20 3.51
N THR A 167 15.27 -0.33 2.58
CA THR A 167 15.60 -0.75 1.21
C THR A 167 16.75 -1.75 1.18
N GLU A 168 17.78 -1.53 2.02
CA GLU A 168 18.94 -2.42 2.16
C GLU A 168 18.54 -3.77 2.75
N GLU A 169 17.70 -3.79 3.79
CA GLU A 169 17.21 -5.04 4.37
C GLU A 169 16.35 -5.83 3.37
N TYR A 170 15.55 -5.15 2.54
CA TYR A 170 14.84 -5.84 1.45
C TYR A 170 15.81 -6.41 0.43
N HIS A 171 16.84 -5.63 0.03
CA HIS A 171 17.86 -6.11 -0.90
C HIS A 171 18.52 -7.39 -0.39
N ASP A 172 18.90 -7.44 0.89
CA ASP A 172 19.50 -8.63 1.49
C ASP A 172 18.56 -9.85 1.42
N VAL A 173 17.29 -9.67 1.83
CA VAL A 173 16.29 -10.74 1.75
C VAL A 173 16.07 -11.21 0.32
N LEU A 174 15.99 -10.30 -0.65
CA LEU A 174 15.76 -10.65 -2.05
C LEU A 174 16.95 -11.41 -2.63
N SER A 175 18.18 -11.03 -2.29
CA SER A 175 19.39 -11.71 -2.74
C SER A 175 19.55 -13.14 -2.17
N GLU A 176 18.92 -13.43 -1.02
CA GLU A 176 18.84 -14.79 -0.47
C GLU A 176 17.78 -15.66 -1.19
N ILE A 177 16.80 -15.02 -1.85
CA ILE A 177 15.68 -15.69 -2.50
C ILE A 177 16.00 -16.00 -3.97
N SER A 178 16.62 -15.06 -4.69
CA SER A 178 16.89 -15.17 -6.13
C SER A 178 18.05 -14.29 -6.55
N ASP A 179 18.82 -14.74 -7.54
CA ASP A 179 19.84 -13.93 -8.21
C ASP A 179 19.24 -12.97 -9.26
N ASP A 180 17.96 -13.16 -9.63
CA ASP A 180 17.26 -12.34 -10.62
C ASP A 180 16.15 -11.52 -9.95
N PHE A 181 16.53 -10.34 -9.48
CA PHE A 181 15.58 -9.37 -8.92
C PHE A 181 15.94 -7.92 -9.27
N GLU A 182 14.91 -7.09 -9.26
CA GLU A 182 15.03 -5.64 -9.37
C GLU A 182 14.42 -4.98 -8.12
N ILE A 183 15.07 -3.94 -7.60
CA ILE A 183 14.54 -3.11 -6.52
C ILE A 183 14.75 -1.64 -6.90
N TRP A 184 13.70 -0.82 -6.73
CA TRP A 184 13.79 0.63 -7.02
C TRP A 184 12.80 1.44 -6.19
N GLU A 185 13.08 2.72 -6.08
CA GLU A 185 12.21 3.69 -5.43
C GLU A 185 11.61 4.67 -6.43
N THR A 186 10.37 5.07 -6.17
CA THR A 186 9.70 6.13 -6.91
C THR A 186 9.01 7.07 -5.94
N THR A 187 9.29 8.37 -6.05
CA THR A 187 8.56 9.38 -5.30
C THR A 187 7.47 9.99 -6.18
N TYR A 188 6.22 9.70 -5.86
CA TYR A 188 5.07 10.34 -6.49
C TYR A 188 4.89 11.74 -5.90
N CYS A 189 4.71 12.73 -6.77
CA CYS A 189 4.51 14.11 -6.40
C CYS A 189 3.06 14.50 -6.68
N HIS A 190 2.19 14.40 -5.67
CA HIS A 190 0.80 14.77 -5.79
C HIS A 190 0.63 16.29 -5.58
N ARG A 191 -0.28 16.89 -6.35
CA ARG A 191 -0.64 18.30 -6.20
C ARG A 191 -1.82 18.42 -5.27
N MET A 192 -1.61 18.96 -4.07
CA MET A 192 -2.65 19.21 -3.08
C MET A 192 -3.06 20.68 -3.10
N PRO A 193 -4.36 20.99 -3.12
CA PRO A 193 -4.82 22.38 -3.15
C PRO A 193 -4.57 23.12 -1.83
N ASP A 194 -4.53 22.38 -0.71
CA ASP A 194 -4.41 22.90 0.64
C ASP A 194 -3.87 21.81 1.60
N TYR A 195 -3.58 22.22 2.85
CA TYR A 195 -3.10 21.31 3.90
C TYR A 195 -4.21 20.40 4.43
N GLU A 196 -5.45 20.86 4.39
CA GLU A 196 -6.64 20.09 4.75
C GLU A 196 -6.75 18.84 3.87
N SER A 197 -6.49 18.96 2.59
CA SER A 197 -6.48 17.83 1.64
C SER A 197 -5.44 16.77 1.98
N ILE A 198 -4.27 17.17 2.52
CA ILE A 198 -3.27 16.22 3.03
C ILE A 198 -3.78 15.48 4.27
N ILE A 199 -4.39 16.20 5.21
CA ILE A 199 -4.99 15.61 6.40
C ILE A 199 -6.08 14.62 6.02
N GLU A 200 -6.97 15.01 5.11
CA GLU A 200 -8.04 14.16 4.65
C GLU A 200 -7.51 12.88 3.94
N TRP A 201 -6.44 12.99 3.17
CA TRP A 201 -5.76 11.81 2.64
C TRP A 201 -5.34 10.82 3.74
N TYR A 202 -4.83 11.38 4.86
CA TYR A 202 -4.29 10.59 5.96
C TYR A 202 -5.33 10.11 6.98
N LYS A 203 -6.49 10.77 7.10
CA LYS A 203 -7.58 10.33 8.02
C LYS A 203 -8.03 8.90 7.76
N GLY A 204 -8.05 8.48 6.49
CA GLY A 204 -8.41 7.10 6.12
C GLY A 204 -7.27 6.09 6.23
N THR A 205 -6.04 6.52 6.52
CA THR A 205 -4.84 5.66 6.49
C THR A 205 -3.92 5.90 7.70
N GLY A 206 -2.93 6.78 7.56
CA GLY A 206 -1.87 6.97 8.55
C GLY A 206 -2.28 7.62 9.86
N LEU A 207 -3.29 8.50 9.86
CA LEU A 207 -3.84 9.13 11.08
C LEU A 207 -4.84 8.23 11.80
N ARG A 208 -5.55 7.38 11.08
CA ARG A 208 -6.63 6.55 11.64
C ARG A 208 -6.25 5.81 12.92
N PRO A 209 -5.11 5.08 13.00
CA PRO A 209 -4.74 4.33 14.21
C PRO A 209 -4.54 5.22 15.46
N TYR A 210 -4.19 6.50 15.26
CA TYR A 210 -4.02 7.46 16.34
C TYR A 210 -5.36 8.08 16.75
N LEU A 211 -6.19 8.45 15.77
CA LEU A 211 -7.50 9.03 16.04
C LEU A 211 -8.44 8.05 16.77
N GLU A 212 -8.30 6.74 16.53
CA GLU A 212 -9.07 5.71 17.24
C GLU A 212 -8.68 5.59 18.72
N GLN A 213 -7.50 6.02 19.13
CA GLN A 213 -7.04 6.02 20.52
C GLN A 213 -7.51 7.25 21.30
N LEU A 214 -7.98 8.30 20.63
CA LEU A 214 -8.27 9.61 21.22
C LEU A 214 -9.77 9.82 21.45
N SER A 215 -10.11 10.63 22.50
CA SER A 215 -11.43 11.21 22.67
C SER A 215 -11.77 12.15 21.52
N GLU A 216 -13.04 12.48 21.34
CA GLU A 216 -13.49 13.37 20.25
C GLU A 216 -12.80 14.75 20.29
N SER A 217 -12.71 15.35 21.49
CA SER A 217 -12.01 16.63 21.68
C SER A 217 -10.51 16.54 21.41
N ASP A 218 -9.87 15.45 21.82
CA ASP A 218 -8.43 15.24 21.58
C ASP A 218 -8.13 14.96 20.10
N ARG A 219 -9.08 14.39 19.33
CA ARG A 219 -8.92 14.19 17.88
C ARG A 219 -8.75 15.51 17.13
N ASP A 220 -9.61 16.47 17.41
CA ASP A 220 -9.55 17.79 16.79
C ASP A 220 -8.26 18.51 17.14
N ASP A 221 -7.85 18.45 18.41
CA ASP A 221 -6.59 19.00 18.89
C ASP A 221 -5.37 18.35 18.20
N PHE A 222 -5.36 17.02 18.08
CA PHE A 222 -4.26 16.31 17.43
C PHE A 222 -4.19 16.63 15.93
N VAL A 223 -5.31 16.65 15.25
CA VAL A 223 -5.40 17.07 13.85
C VAL A 223 -4.91 18.51 13.67
N GLY A 224 -5.27 19.40 14.62
CA GLY A 224 -4.78 20.78 14.64
C GLY A 224 -3.26 20.89 14.82
N ASP A 225 -2.66 20.02 15.66
CA ASP A 225 -1.21 19.96 15.82
C ASP A 225 -0.52 19.45 14.53
N VAL A 226 -1.05 18.39 13.91
CA VAL A 226 -0.56 17.90 12.61
C VAL A 226 -0.65 18.98 11.54
N TYR A 227 -1.75 19.72 11.48
CA TYR A 227 -1.95 20.83 10.54
C TYR A 227 -0.88 21.92 10.69
N ARG A 228 -0.56 22.30 11.94
CA ARG A 228 0.48 23.30 12.21
C ARG A 228 1.85 22.86 11.73
N GLU A 229 2.21 21.60 11.98
CA GLU A 229 3.48 21.03 11.53
C GLU A 229 3.55 20.89 10.00
N LEU A 230 2.44 20.54 9.34
CA LEU A 230 2.39 20.51 7.87
C LEU A 230 2.71 21.88 7.28
N LYS A 231 2.17 22.97 7.84
CA LYS A 231 2.44 24.34 7.38
C LYS A 231 3.90 24.75 7.53
N GLN A 232 4.62 24.20 8.49
CA GLN A 232 6.05 24.47 8.67
C GLN A 232 6.91 23.69 7.68
N ARG A 233 6.49 22.47 7.30
CA ARG A 233 7.32 21.56 6.49
C ARG A 233 6.99 21.55 5.01
N TYR A 234 5.76 21.87 4.63
CA TYR A 234 5.34 21.94 3.25
C TYR A 234 5.14 23.39 2.80
N LYS A 235 5.84 23.75 1.72
CA LYS A 235 5.72 25.10 1.13
C LYS A 235 4.61 25.15 0.10
N ILE A 236 3.85 26.22 0.10
CA ILE A 236 2.91 26.56 -0.96
C ILE A 236 3.73 26.99 -2.20
N GLN A 237 3.45 26.40 -3.35
CA GLN A 237 4.09 26.70 -4.61
C GLN A 237 3.53 28.02 -5.21
N LYS A 238 4.19 28.57 -6.23
CA LYS A 238 3.78 29.83 -6.87
C LYS A 238 2.36 29.82 -7.42
N ASN A 239 1.85 28.65 -7.79
CA ASN A 239 0.50 28.45 -8.30
C ASN A 239 -0.54 28.12 -7.20
N GLY A 240 -0.16 28.19 -5.93
CA GLY A 240 -1.01 27.88 -4.79
C GLY A 240 -1.05 26.42 -4.37
N ASP A 241 -0.54 25.48 -5.17
CA ASP A 241 -0.50 24.05 -4.81
C ASP A 241 0.54 23.76 -3.72
N ILE A 242 0.32 22.67 -3.00
CA ILE A 242 1.32 22.05 -2.12
C ILE A 242 1.82 20.78 -2.81
N LEU A 243 3.15 20.65 -2.94
CA LEU A 243 3.75 19.45 -3.51
C LEU A 243 3.89 18.37 -2.43
N PHE A 244 2.99 17.40 -2.47
CA PHE A 244 2.93 16.29 -1.54
C PHE A 244 3.70 15.10 -2.10
N ARG A 245 4.88 14.84 -1.51
CA ARG A 245 5.77 13.77 -1.94
C ARG A 245 5.42 12.48 -1.23
N PHE A 246 5.26 11.40 -1.99
CA PHE A 246 4.90 10.08 -1.47
C PHE A 246 5.90 9.02 -1.96
N PRO A 247 6.96 8.71 -1.19
CA PRO A 247 7.95 7.72 -1.56
C PRO A 247 7.38 6.31 -1.49
N ARG A 248 7.74 5.49 -2.47
CA ARG A 248 7.32 4.10 -2.59
C ARG A 248 8.49 3.24 -3.04
N LEU A 249 8.60 2.07 -2.43
CA LEU A 249 9.53 1.03 -2.82
C LEU A 249 8.81 0.01 -3.70
N PHE A 250 9.52 -0.45 -4.70
CA PHE A 250 9.09 -1.47 -5.64
C PHE A 250 10.15 -2.54 -5.74
N PHE A 251 9.74 -3.78 -5.91
CA PHE A 251 10.64 -4.84 -6.31
C PHE A 251 9.94 -5.92 -7.11
N ILE A 252 10.72 -6.56 -7.98
CA ILE A 252 10.31 -7.70 -8.80
C ILE A 252 11.35 -8.78 -8.59
N VAL A 253 10.91 -10.02 -8.37
CA VAL A 253 11.75 -11.20 -8.14
C VAL A 253 11.29 -12.32 -9.06
N ARG A 254 12.21 -12.95 -9.79
CA ARG A 254 11.90 -14.11 -10.65
C ARG A 254 12.20 -15.41 -9.91
N ASN A 255 11.29 -16.35 -10.07
CA ASN A 255 11.44 -17.71 -9.54
C ASN A 255 12.24 -18.54 -10.55
N SER A 256 13.48 -18.84 -10.22
CA SER A 256 14.41 -19.64 -11.05
C SER A 256 14.01 -21.10 -11.09
#